data_326e34875158c90ea57eeb4f5b9dbb8c
#
_entry.id   326e34875158c90ea57eeb4f5b9dbb8c
#
_cell.length_a   1.000
_cell.length_b   1.000
_cell.length_c   1.000
_cell.angle_alpha   90.00
_cell.angle_beta   90.00
_cell.angle_gamma   90.00
#
_symmetry.space_group_name_H-M   'P 1'
#
loop_
_entity.id
_entity.type
_entity.pdbx_description
1 polymer ?
#
loop_
_entity_poly.entity_id
_entity_poly.type
_entity_poly.pdbx_seq_one_letter_code
_entity_poly.pdbx_strand_id
1 'polypeptide(L)'
;MLPPDFFLFLQIIIFLFITPGTPRIVIISYSINYGMKKCIWSATGDVIANFIQATLVIFVIGSFFLDHPKVLNIFKWAGIIYLLYLAYDIYKSRPKNISKNNNISKSNLSFFKDGFLVAGTSPKAWMFFPFIFPQFIDFNSSYIIQFIILIFTYMILDFLSLIGYALLANKLIIFIKAKQKVINTISACVLIIIACLIAITQQF
;
A
#
# COMPACT_ATOMS: atom_id res chain seq x y z
N MET A 1 -7.92 -20.21 10.55
CA MET A 1 -6.53 -20.11 11.02
C MET A 1 -5.99 -18.75 10.63
N LEU A 2 -5.30 -18.06 11.54
CA LEU A 2 -4.66 -16.78 11.20
C LEU A 2 -3.48 -17.05 10.25
N PRO A 3 -3.20 -16.15 9.28
CA PRO A 3 -2.01 -16.22 8.45
C PRO A 3 -0.72 -16.24 9.30
N PRO A 4 0.36 -16.90 8.86
CA PRO A 4 1.64 -16.82 9.54
C PRO A 4 2.12 -15.37 9.62
N ASP A 5 2.77 -15.03 10.71
CA ASP A 5 3.33 -13.68 10.95
C ASP A 5 2.33 -12.51 10.73
N PHE A 6 1.04 -12.73 11.00
CA PHE A 6 -0.03 -11.74 10.79
C PHE A 6 0.27 -10.38 11.47
N PHE A 7 0.87 -10.39 12.65
CA PHE A 7 1.26 -9.14 13.33
C PHE A 7 2.38 -8.40 12.61
N LEU A 8 3.33 -9.12 12.00
CA LEU A 8 4.37 -8.51 11.17
C LEU A 8 3.75 -7.90 9.90
N PHE A 9 2.79 -8.58 9.29
CA PHE A 9 2.01 -8.04 8.16
C PHE A 9 1.30 -6.73 8.53
N LEU A 10 0.63 -6.68 9.69
CA LEU A 10 -0.01 -5.46 10.19
C LEU A 10 0.99 -4.30 10.35
N GLN A 11 2.15 -4.57 10.93
CA GLN A 11 3.20 -3.55 11.09
C GLN A 11 3.66 -3.01 9.74
N ILE A 12 3.94 -3.89 8.76
CA ILE A 12 4.35 -3.49 7.41
C ILE A 12 3.29 -2.58 6.78
N ILE A 13 2.02 -2.97 6.82
CA ILE A 13 0.93 -2.20 6.22
C ILE A 13 0.76 -0.85 6.90
N ILE A 14 0.74 -0.80 8.23
CA ILE A 14 0.60 0.44 8.97
C ILE A 14 1.73 1.41 8.59
N PHE A 15 2.98 0.96 8.55
CA PHE A 15 4.10 1.80 8.16
C PHE A 15 4.04 2.20 6.68
N LEU A 16 3.60 1.27 5.81
CA LEU A 16 3.40 1.56 4.40
C LEU A 16 2.37 2.68 4.19
N PHE A 17 1.33 2.72 5.01
CA PHE A 17 0.23 3.68 4.92
C PHE A 17 0.52 5.01 5.60
N ILE A 18 1.35 5.03 6.64
CA ILE A 18 1.84 6.29 7.26
C ILE A 18 2.71 7.06 6.27
N THR A 19 3.40 6.38 5.37
CA THR A 19 4.21 7.04 4.34
C THR A 19 3.32 7.59 3.23
N PRO A 20 3.33 8.92 2.98
CA PRO A 20 2.45 9.52 1.97
C PRO A 20 2.88 9.16 0.55
N GLY A 21 2.29 8.12 -0.01
CA GLY A 21 2.41 7.73 -1.43
C GLY A 21 1.47 8.54 -2.33
N THR A 22 1.50 8.25 -3.64
CA THR A 22 0.69 8.95 -4.64
C THR A 22 -0.81 8.99 -4.30
N PRO A 23 -1.49 7.87 -3.90
CA PRO A 23 -2.90 7.92 -3.55
C PRO A 23 -3.20 8.87 -2.39
N ARG A 24 -2.35 8.88 -1.34
CA ARG A 24 -2.51 9.75 -0.16
C ARG A 24 -2.37 11.23 -0.53
N ILE A 25 -1.43 11.57 -1.42
CA ILE A 25 -1.25 12.94 -1.91
C ILE A 25 -2.45 13.40 -2.74
N VAL A 26 -2.99 12.51 -3.58
CA VAL A 26 -4.20 12.81 -4.39
C VAL A 26 -5.41 13.03 -3.49
N ILE A 27 -5.62 12.18 -2.47
CA ILE A 27 -6.71 12.33 -1.49
C ILE A 27 -6.60 13.64 -0.71
N ILE A 28 -5.40 14.02 -0.25
CA ILE A 28 -5.16 15.32 0.40
C ILE A 28 -5.56 16.46 -0.53
N SER A 29 -5.13 16.42 -1.80
CA SER A 29 -5.48 17.41 -2.80
C SER A 29 -6.99 17.49 -3.03
N TYR A 30 -7.66 16.34 -3.12
CA TYR A 30 -9.12 16.31 -3.32
C TYR A 30 -9.89 16.81 -2.10
N SER A 31 -9.44 16.49 -0.89
CA SER A 31 -10.07 17.00 0.32
C SER A 31 -10.02 18.52 0.40
N ILE A 32 -8.87 19.12 0.04
CA ILE A 32 -8.67 20.58 0.06
C ILE A 32 -9.49 21.28 -1.02
N ASN A 33 -9.58 20.70 -2.23
CA ASN A 33 -10.19 21.35 -3.39
C ASN A 33 -11.69 21.06 -3.54
N TYR A 34 -12.15 19.86 -3.15
CA TYR A 34 -13.51 19.39 -3.42
C TYR A 34 -14.26 18.92 -2.16
N GLY A 35 -13.58 18.94 -1.02
CA GLY A 35 -14.13 18.52 0.27
C GLY A 35 -14.12 17.00 0.49
N MET A 36 -14.29 16.63 1.75
CA MET A 36 -14.13 15.26 2.23
C MET A 36 -15.10 14.25 1.57
N LYS A 37 -16.36 14.65 1.32
CA LYS A 37 -17.36 13.74 0.74
C LYS A 37 -16.93 13.15 -0.62
N LYS A 38 -16.16 13.92 -1.41
CA LYS A 38 -15.63 13.45 -2.70
C LYS A 38 -14.48 12.48 -2.56
N CYS A 39 -13.73 12.57 -1.46
CA CYS A 39 -12.62 11.67 -1.17
C CYS A 39 -13.08 10.22 -0.93
N ILE A 40 -14.30 10.00 -0.42
CA ILE A 40 -14.87 8.66 -0.24
C ILE A 40 -14.91 7.90 -1.57
N TRP A 41 -15.31 8.56 -2.65
CA TRP A 41 -15.37 7.95 -3.98
C TRP A 41 -13.96 7.61 -4.52
N SER A 42 -12.99 8.48 -4.30
CA SER A 42 -11.61 8.19 -4.70
C SER A 42 -11.01 7.07 -3.86
N ALA A 43 -11.27 7.04 -2.55
CA ALA A 43 -10.81 5.97 -1.67
C ALA A 43 -11.43 4.61 -2.03
N THR A 44 -12.73 4.57 -2.37
CA THR A 44 -13.36 3.31 -2.83
C THR A 44 -12.77 2.84 -4.15
N GLY A 45 -12.47 3.75 -5.08
CA GLY A 45 -11.79 3.41 -6.33
C GLY A 45 -10.40 2.80 -6.09
N ASP A 46 -9.62 3.40 -5.21
CA ASP A 46 -8.28 2.93 -4.82
C ASP A 46 -8.33 1.50 -4.23
N VAL A 47 -9.20 1.30 -3.24
CA VAL A 47 -9.35 0.00 -2.57
C VAL A 47 -9.81 -1.10 -3.53
N ILE A 48 -10.72 -0.81 -4.46
CA ILE A 48 -11.16 -1.78 -5.46
C ILE A 48 -10.04 -2.13 -6.44
N ALA A 49 -9.23 -1.16 -6.87
CA ALA A 49 -8.06 -1.44 -7.71
C ALA A 49 -7.06 -2.35 -6.99
N ASN A 50 -6.75 -2.05 -5.73
CA ASN A 50 -5.86 -2.87 -4.91
C ASN A 50 -6.40 -4.29 -4.68
N PHE A 51 -7.72 -4.44 -4.47
CA PHE A 51 -8.38 -5.74 -4.36
C PHE A 51 -8.20 -6.57 -5.63
N ILE A 52 -8.45 -5.97 -6.80
CA ILE A 52 -8.28 -6.66 -8.09
C ILE A 52 -6.83 -7.08 -8.28
N GLN A 53 -5.87 -6.19 -8.00
CA GLN A 53 -4.45 -6.51 -8.13
C GLN A 53 -4.03 -7.67 -7.22
N ALA A 54 -4.40 -7.64 -5.93
CA ALA A 54 -4.09 -8.70 -4.98
C ALA A 54 -4.73 -10.03 -5.39
N THR A 55 -5.98 -9.99 -5.86
CA THR A 55 -6.71 -11.18 -6.32
C THR A 55 -6.05 -11.78 -7.56
N LEU A 56 -5.69 -10.97 -8.54
CA LEU A 56 -4.96 -11.44 -9.72
C LEU A 56 -3.63 -12.10 -9.34
N VAL A 57 -2.89 -11.49 -8.42
CA VAL A 57 -1.61 -12.04 -7.95
C VAL A 57 -1.80 -13.41 -7.30
N ILE A 58 -2.73 -13.56 -6.36
CA ILE A 58 -2.89 -14.82 -5.63
C ILE A 58 -3.41 -15.95 -6.54
N PHE A 59 -4.30 -15.66 -7.48
CA PHE A 59 -4.81 -16.66 -8.41
C PHE A 59 -3.77 -17.08 -9.45
N VAL A 60 -2.95 -16.14 -9.96
CA VAL A 60 -1.93 -16.44 -10.95
C VAL A 60 -0.70 -17.09 -10.32
N ILE A 61 -0.28 -16.58 -9.17
CA ILE A 61 0.96 -16.99 -8.52
C ILE A 61 0.71 -18.11 -7.51
N GLY A 62 -0.46 -18.16 -6.86
CA GLY A 62 -0.78 -19.13 -5.81
C GLY A 62 -0.70 -20.58 -6.29
N SER A 63 -1.25 -20.90 -7.46
CA SER A 63 -1.15 -22.23 -8.06
C SER A 63 0.30 -22.61 -8.40
N PHE A 64 1.07 -21.64 -8.86
CA PHE A 64 2.47 -21.85 -9.21
C PHE A 64 3.36 -22.13 -8.00
N PHE A 65 3.06 -21.54 -6.85
CA PHE A 65 3.81 -21.80 -5.61
C PHE A 65 3.58 -23.19 -5.02
N LEU A 66 2.39 -23.77 -5.22
CA LEU A 66 2.08 -25.12 -4.78
C LEU A 66 2.95 -26.16 -5.49
N ASP A 67 3.21 -25.93 -6.80
CA ASP A 67 4.00 -26.85 -7.61
C ASP A 67 5.53 -26.62 -7.45
N HIS A 68 5.94 -25.42 -7.05
CA HIS A 68 7.34 -25.00 -7.03
C HIS A 68 7.74 -24.25 -5.75
N PRO A 69 7.87 -24.93 -4.58
CA PRO A 69 8.17 -24.25 -3.32
C PRO A 69 9.51 -23.49 -3.31
N LYS A 70 10.49 -23.91 -4.11
CA LYS A 70 11.76 -23.16 -4.27
C LYS A 70 11.57 -21.73 -4.82
N VAL A 71 10.47 -21.50 -5.54
CA VAL A 71 10.15 -20.19 -6.10
C VAL A 71 9.74 -19.20 -5.00
N LEU A 72 9.13 -19.66 -3.91
CA LEU A 72 8.84 -18.82 -2.73
C LEU A 72 10.10 -18.13 -2.19
N ASN A 73 11.21 -18.87 -2.15
CA ASN A 73 12.47 -18.28 -1.69
C ASN A 73 12.99 -17.18 -2.64
N ILE A 74 12.81 -17.34 -3.95
CA ILE A 74 13.14 -16.29 -4.93
C ILE A 74 12.26 -15.06 -4.69
N PHE A 75 10.95 -15.24 -4.48
CA PHE A 75 10.03 -14.15 -4.19
C PHE A 75 10.32 -13.46 -2.85
N LYS A 76 10.77 -14.22 -1.82
CA LYS A 76 11.24 -13.66 -0.55
C LYS A 76 12.39 -12.67 -0.80
N TRP A 77 13.45 -13.11 -1.47
CA TRP A 77 14.61 -12.26 -1.73
C TRP A 77 14.26 -11.08 -2.65
N ALA A 78 13.43 -11.29 -3.66
CA ALA A 78 12.90 -10.21 -4.51
C ALA A 78 12.09 -9.19 -3.68
N GLY A 79 11.28 -9.66 -2.72
CA GLY A 79 10.54 -8.82 -1.79
C GLY A 79 11.46 -7.99 -0.89
N ILE A 80 12.52 -8.59 -0.34
CA ILE A 80 13.52 -7.89 0.47
C ILE A 80 14.20 -6.79 -0.37
N ILE A 81 14.66 -7.13 -1.58
CA ILE A 81 15.27 -6.17 -2.49
C ILE A 81 14.29 -5.04 -2.81
N TYR A 82 13.02 -5.38 -3.04
CA TYR A 82 11.98 -4.39 -3.28
C TYR A 82 11.73 -3.45 -2.08
N LEU A 83 11.70 -3.98 -0.86
CA LEU A 83 11.57 -3.15 0.36
C LEU A 83 12.75 -2.20 0.52
N LEU A 84 13.96 -2.65 0.22
CA LEU A 84 15.16 -1.81 0.24
C LEU A 84 15.11 -0.73 -0.85
N TYR A 85 14.68 -1.09 -2.08
CA TYR A 85 14.43 -0.14 -3.16
C TYR A 85 13.38 0.91 -2.75
N LEU A 86 12.27 0.47 -2.16
CA LEU A 86 11.20 1.36 -1.70
C LEU A 86 11.69 2.30 -0.59
N ALA A 87 12.51 1.79 0.34
CA ALA A 87 13.14 2.61 1.37
C ALA A 87 14.02 3.70 0.76
N TYR A 88 14.83 3.35 -0.24
CA TYR A 88 15.66 4.32 -0.97
C TYR A 88 14.82 5.35 -1.73
N ASP A 89 13.79 4.91 -2.45
CA ASP A 89 12.89 5.80 -3.21
C ASP A 89 12.18 6.80 -2.28
N ILE A 90 11.67 6.33 -1.14
CA ILE A 90 11.03 7.18 -0.13
C ILE A 90 12.04 8.17 0.45
N TYR A 91 13.24 7.73 0.81
CA TYR A 91 14.29 8.59 1.34
C TYR A 91 14.64 9.74 0.39
N LYS A 92 14.73 9.44 -0.91
CA LYS A 92 15.08 10.40 -1.96
C LYS A 92 13.90 11.26 -2.45
N SER A 93 12.67 10.90 -2.12
CA SER A 93 11.48 11.58 -2.63
C SER A 93 11.39 13.02 -2.15
N ARG A 94 11.06 13.93 -3.09
CA ARG A 94 10.90 15.37 -2.82
C ARG A 94 9.43 15.72 -2.60
N PRO A 95 9.13 16.86 -1.92
CA PRO A 95 7.77 17.34 -1.76
C PRO A 95 7.09 17.52 -3.12
N LYS A 96 5.96 16.87 -3.32
CA LYS A 96 5.10 17.17 -4.47
C LYS A 96 4.29 18.41 -4.17
N ASN A 97 4.35 19.40 -5.08
CA ASN A 97 3.52 20.59 -4.97
C ASN A 97 2.05 20.20 -5.18
N ILE A 98 1.25 20.40 -4.13
CA ILE A 98 -0.21 20.27 -4.22
C ILE A 98 -0.72 21.64 -4.63
N SER A 99 -1.10 21.77 -5.91
CA SER A 99 -1.70 23.00 -6.45
C SER A 99 -3.18 23.07 -6.05
N LYS A 100 -3.62 24.24 -5.61
CA LYS A 100 -5.04 24.57 -5.55
C LYS A 100 -5.51 24.81 -6.99
N ASN A 101 -6.27 23.87 -7.51
CA ASN A 101 -6.89 24.05 -8.83
C ASN A 101 -8.36 24.45 -8.62
N ASN A 102 -8.72 25.66 -9.03
CA ASN A 102 -10.07 26.18 -8.89
C ASN A 102 -10.93 25.66 -10.07
N ASN A 103 -12.10 25.09 -9.72
CA ASN A 103 -13.29 25.02 -10.55
C ASN A 103 -13.29 24.07 -11.76
N ILE A 104 -13.24 22.76 -11.51
CA ILE A 104 -13.89 21.80 -12.41
C ILE A 104 -14.90 21.03 -11.57
N SER A 105 -16.18 21.13 -11.90
CA SER A 105 -17.24 20.30 -11.32
C SER A 105 -17.03 18.87 -11.79
N LYS A 106 -16.41 18.05 -10.93
CA LYS A 106 -16.20 16.61 -11.18
C LYS A 106 -17.36 15.79 -10.60
N SER A 107 -17.83 14.80 -11.37
CA SER A 107 -18.82 13.83 -10.89
C SER A 107 -18.21 12.85 -9.87
N ASN A 108 -19.02 12.22 -9.05
CA ASN A 108 -18.56 11.18 -8.11
C ASN A 108 -17.84 10.04 -8.82
N LEU A 109 -18.35 9.63 -9.98
CA LEU A 109 -17.75 8.60 -10.81
C LEU A 109 -16.34 9.00 -11.31
N SER A 110 -16.12 10.29 -11.58
CA SER A 110 -14.79 10.78 -11.97
C SER A 110 -13.78 10.60 -10.81
N PHE A 111 -14.19 10.93 -9.57
CA PHE A 111 -13.32 10.71 -8.39
C PHE A 111 -13.01 9.23 -8.17
N PHE A 112 -14.02 8.37 -8.34
CA PHE A 112 -13.81 6.92 -8.27
C PHE A 112 -12.80 6.44 -9.33
N LYS A 113 -12.98 6.83 -10.60
CA LYS A 113 -12.07 6.49 -11.69
C LYS A 113 -10.65 6.99 -11.43
N ASP A 114 -10.51 8.22 -10.94
CA ASP A 114 -9.21 8.79 -10.61
C ASP A 114 -8.50 7.96 -9.51
N GLY A 115 -9.19 7.61 -8.42
CA GLY A 115 -8.65 6.76 -7.37
C GLY A 115 -8.27 5.37 -7.90
N PHE A 116 -9.16 4.76 -8.66
CA PHE A 116 -8.94 3.46 -9.29
C PHE A 116 -7.71 3.47 -10.22
N LEU A 117 -7.56 4.48 -11.07
CA LEU A 117 -6.43 4.58 -11.98
C LEU A 117 -5.13 4.87 -11.23
N VAL A 118 -5.15 5.75 -10.23
CA VAL A 118 -3.96 6.08 -9.43
C VAL A 118 -3.42 4.86 -8.69
N ALA A 119 -4.29 4.04 -8.09
CA ALA A 119 -3.89 2.80 -7.45
C ALA A 119 -3.56 1.71 -8.47
N GLY A 120 -4.40 1.53 -9.49
CA GLY A 120 -4.25 0.53 -10.53
C GLY A 120 -2.99 0.67 -11.37
N THR A 121 -2.48 1.89 -11.52
CA THR A 121 -1.21 2.17 -12.22
C THR A 121 -0.02 2.35 -11.26
N SER A 122 -0.22 2.19 -9.96
CA SER A 122 0.83 2.37 -8.97
C SER A 122 1.87 1.25 -9.05
N PRO A 123 3.12 1.54 -9.40
CA PRO A 123 4.16 0.52 -9.42
C PRO A 123 4.42 -0.07 -8.04
N LYS A 124 4.16 0.71 -6.98
CA LYS A 124 4.27 0.26 -5.59
C LYS A 124 3.32 -0.90 -5.29
N ALA A 125 2.05 -0.82 -5.71
CA ALA A 125 1.07 -1.88 -5.49
C ALA A 125 1.38 -3.12 -6.33
N TRP A 126 1.74 -2.94 -7.61
CA TRP A 126 2.12 -4.03 -8.52
C TRP A 126 3.37 -4.80 -8.09
N MET A 127 4.22 -4.23 -7.25
CA MET A 127 5.36 -4.93 -6.65
C MET A 127 5.04 -5.45 -5.25
N PHE A 128 4.23 -4.72 -4.47
CA PHE A 128 3.87 -5.13 -3.11
C PHE A 128 3.10 -6.46 -3.09
N PHE A 129 2.06 -6.58 -3.90
CA PHE A 129 1.22 -7.77 -3.88
C PHE A 129 1.97 -9.05 -4.28
N PRO A 130 2.74 -9.12 -5.38
CA PRO A 130 3.43 -10.35 -5.74
C PRO A 130 4.63 -10.67 -4.85
N PHE A 131 5.36 -9.68 -4.34
CA PHE A 131 6.60 -9.94 -3.63
C PHE A 131 6.45 -10.02 -2.10
N ILE A 132 5.49 -9.32 -1.54
CA ILE A 132 5.33 -9.25 -0.08
C ILE A 132 4.15 -10.10 0.40
N PHE A 133 3.02 -10.05 -0.30
CA PHE A 133 1.79 -10.70 0.14
C PHE A 133 1.91 -12.22 0.31
N PRO A 134 2.54 -12.97 -0.65
CA PRO A 134 2.68 -14.43 -0.53
C PRO A 134 3.52 -14.88 0.67
N GLN A 135 4.38 -14.02 1.20
CA GLN A 135 5.21 -14.34 2.35
C GLN A 135 4.42 -14.54 3.65
N PHE A 136 3.16 -14.10 3.66
CA PHE A 136 2.25 -14.23 4.81
C PHE A 136 1.17 -15.30 4.56
N ILE A 137 1.36 -16.17 3.58
CA ILE A 137 0.43 -17.25 3.24
C ILE A 137 1.16 -18.58 3.32
N ASP A 138 0.63 -19.48 4.15
CA ASP A 138 1.05 -20.87 4.15
C ASP A 138 0.25 -21.63 3.07
N PHE A 139 0.92 -21.94 1.97
CA PHE A 139 0.32 -22.64 0.83
C PHE A 139 0.05 -24.12 1.10
N ASN A 140 0.62 -24.71 2.18
CA ASN A 140 0.35 -26.08 2.59
C ASN A 140 -0.95 -26.23 3.40
N SER A 141 -1.59 -25.13 3.76
CA SER A 141 -2.86 -25.07 4.47
C SER A 141 -3.93 -24.32 3.69
N SER A 142 -5.06 -23.97 4.31
CA SER A 142 -6.17 -23.25 3.63
C SER A 142 -5.76 -21.85 3.20
N TYR A 143 -4.92 -21.71 2.17
CA TYR A 143 -4.34 -20.45 1.69
C TYR A 143 -5.41 -19.43 1.25
N ILE A 144 -6.57 -19.89 0.75
CA ILE A 144 -7.68 -19.01 0.34
C ILE A 144 -8.24 -18.25 1.56
N ILE A 145 -8.42 -18.93 2.70
CA ILE A 145 -8.92 -18.28 3.92
C ILE A 145 -7.91 -17.26 4.44
N GLN A 146 -6.63 -17.61 4.41
CA GLN A 146 -5.54 -16.69 4.80
C GLN A 146 -5.51 -15.48 3.88
N PHE A 147 -5.63 -15.68 2.56
CA PHE A 147 -5.72 -14.59 1.60
C PHE A 147 -6.90 -13.66 1.89
N ILE A 148 -8.09 -14.22 2.15
CA ILE A 148 -9.28 -13.42 2.48
C ILE A 148 -9.02 -12.56 3.73
N ILE A 149 -8.44 -13.12 4.78
CA ILE A 149 -8.11 -12.38 6.00
C ILE A 149 -7.12 -11.24 5.70
N LEU A 150 -6.05 -11.53 4.97
CA LEU A 150 -5.03 -10.54 4.64
C LEU A 150 -5.58 -9.41 3.76
N ILE A 151 -6.34 -9.75 2.71
CA ILE A 151 -6.85 -8.74 1.78
C ILE A 151 -7.91 -7.85 2.43
N PHE A 152 -8.83 -8.42 3.22
CA PHE A 152 -9.82 -7.61 3.93
C PHE A 152 -9.15 -6.71 4.98
N THR A 153 -8.14 -7.21 5.70
CA THR A 153 -7.35 -6.40 6.63
C THR A 153 -6.67 -5.25 5.90
N TYR A 154 -6.03 -5.54 4.76
CA TYR A 154 -5.40 -4.53 3.91
C TYR A 154 -6.41 -3.47 3.46
N MET A 155 -7.54 -3.89 2.89
CA MET A 155 -8.58 -2.99 2.37
C MET A 155 -9.14 -2.06 3.44
N ILE A 156 -9.45 -2.59 4.63
CA ILE A 156 -9.97 -1.81 5.75
C ILE A 156 -8.94 -0.76 6.19
N LEU A 157 -7.70 -1.17 6.40
CA LEU A 157 -6.64 -0.26 6.84
C LEU A 157 -6.29 0.78 5.76
N ASP A 158 -6.30 0.39 4.48
CA ASP A 158 -6.07 1.30 3.37
C ASP A 158 -7.17 2.36 3.28
N PHE A 159 -8.43 1.93 3.28
CA PHE A 159 -9.57 2.84 3.28
C PHE A 159 -9.54 3.80 4.47
N LEU A 160 -9.34 3.27 5.69
CA LEU A 160 -9.27 4.10 6.90
C LEU A 160 -8.10 5.09 6.83
N SER A 161 -6.94 4.65 6.31
CA SER A 161 -5.80 5.55 6.14
C SER A 161 -6.12 6.68 5.16
N LEU A 162 -6.71 6.37 4.00
CA LEU A 162 -7.10 7.38 3.00
C LEU A 162 -8.11 8.39 3.55
N ILE A 163 -9.11 7.92 4.30
CA ILE A 163 -10.08 8.80 4.97
C ILE A 163 -9.40 9.63 6.06
N GLY A 164 -8.50 9.04 6.84
CA GLY A 164 -7.69 9.76 7.81
C GLY A 164 -6.86 10.88 7.18
N TYR A 165 -6.22 10.62 6.04
CA TYR A 165 -5.51 11.64 5.27
C TYR A 165 -6.45 12.73 4.73
N ALA A 166 -7.65 12.38 4.30
CA ALA A 166 -8.66 13.35 3.85
C ALA A 166 -9.14 14.26 4.98
N LEU A 167 -9.42 13.70 6.17
CA LEU A 167 -9.87 14.45 7.35
C LEU A 167 -8.79 15.42 7.86
N LEU A 168 -7.56 14.98 7.85
CA LEU A 168 -6.43 15.76 8.36
C LEU A 168 -5.71 16.58 7.29
N ALA A 169 -6.27 16.65 6.06
CA ALA A 169 -5.60 17.19 4.88
C ALA A 169 -4.96 18.57 5.10
N ASN A 170 -5.69 19.52 5.71
CA ASN A 170 -5.20 20.88 5.96
C ASN A 170 -4.03 20.93 6.94
N LYS A 171 -4.02 20.05 7.96
CA LYS A 171 -2.91 19.94 8.93
C LYS A 171 -1.74 19.17 8.33
N LEU A 172 -2.04 18.07 7.65
CA LEU A 172 -1.05 17.18 7.07
C LEU A 172 -0.25 17.85 5.96
N ILE A 173 -0.86 18.67 5.11
CA ILE A 173 -0.13 19.37 4.04
C ILE A 173 0.95 20.28 4.60
N ILE A 174 0.65 21.00 5.70
CA ILE A 174 1.62 21.88 6.37
C ILE A 174 2.72 21.05 7.02
N PHE A 175 2.35 19.99 7.74
CA PHE A 175 3.27 19.12 8.42
C PHE A 175 4.19 18.35 7.45
N ILE A 176 3.64 17.79 6.38
CA ILE A 176 4.41 17.07 5.35
C ILE A 176 5.39 18.02 4.69
N LYS A 177 4.95 19.24 4.28
CA LYS A 177 5.86 20.22 3.68
C LYS A 177 6.99 20.63 4.64
N ALA A 178 6.69 20.82 5.93
CA ALA A 178 7.68 21.26 6.92
C ALA A 178 8.67 20.15 7.34
N LYS A 179 8.23 18.90 7.42
CA LYS A 179 9.01 17.79 8.00
C LYS A 179 9.18 16.58 7.08
N GLN A 180 8.99 16.76 5.78
CA GLN A 180 9.01 15.64 4.82
C GLN A 180 10.31 14.82 4.90
N LYS A 181 11.47 15.47 5.02
CA LYS A 181 12.74 14.76 5.12
C LYS A 181 12.80 13.83 6.34
N VAL A 182 12.28 14.28 7.48
CA VAL A 182 12.22 13.47 8.71
C VAL A 182 11.27 12.29 8.54
N ILE A 183 10.06 12.53 8.00
CA ILE A 183 9.07 11.48 7.73
C ILE A 183 9.66 10.43 6.78
N ASN A 184 10.27 10.88 5.68
CA ASN A 184 10.88 9.98 4.71
C ASN A 184 12.02 9.16 5.32
N THR A 185 12.88 9.77 6.14
CA THR A 185 13.97 9.07 6.81
C THR A 185 13.46 8.00 7.77
N ILE A 186 12.48 8.34 8.62
CA ILE A 186 11.86 7.37 9.55
C ILE A 186 11.23 6.22 8.77
N SER A 187 10.45 6.52 7.73
CA SER A 187 9.78 5.50 6.90
C SER A 187 10.79 4.59 6.21
N ALA A 188 11.88 5.14 5.69
CA ALA A 188 12.94 4.36 5.07
C ALA A 188 13.65 3.44 6.08
N CYS A 189 13.99 3.94 7.27
CA CYS A 189 14.59 3.13 8.35
C CYS A 189 13.68 1.97 8.76
N VAL A 190 12.38 2.22 8.92
CA VAL A 190 11.41 1.16 9.28
C VAL A 190 11.34 0.09 8.19
N LEU A 191 11.28 0.48 6.91
CA LEU A 191 11.25 -0.50 5.81
C LEU A 191 12.53 -1.33 5.75
N ILE A 192 13.69 -0.76 6.06
CA ILE A 192 14.95 -1.51 6.17
C ILE A 192 14.89 -2.51 7.32
N ILE A 193 14.42 -2.08 8.50
CA ILE A 193 14.26 -2.99 9.66
C ILE A 193 13.32 -4.14 9.29
N ILE A 194 12.19 -3.88 8.64
CA ILE A 194 11.25 -4.91 8.18
C ILE A 194 11.91 -5.86 7.19
N ALA A 195 12.66 -5.34 6.21
CA ALA A 195 13.40 -6.16 5.26
C ALA A 195 14.39 -7.11 5.96
N CYS A 196 15.11 -6.61 6.97
CA CYS A 196 16.01 -7.42 7.80
C CYS A 196 15.24 -8.49 8.61
N LEU A 197 14.10 -8.14 9.21
CA LEU A 197 13.27 -9.10 9.95
C LEU A 197 12.79 -10.24 9.03
N ILE A 198 12.27 -9.93 7.85
CA ILE A 198 11.85 -10.94 6.87
C ILE A 198 13.04 -11.82 6.46
N ALA A 199 14.23 -11.26 6.31
CA ALA A 199 15.42 -12.03 5.95
C ALA A 199 15.78 -13.08 6.99
N ILE A 200 15.58 -12.76 8.28
CA ILE A 200 15.98 -13.61 9.41
C ILE A 200 14.87 -14.61 9.79
N THR A 201 13.60 -14.18 9.79
CA THR A 201 12.50 -14.96 10.41
C THR A 201 11.85 -15.96 9.47
N GLN A 202 11.76 -15.67 8.18
CA GLN A 202 11.08 -16.57 7.25
C GLN A 202 12.07 -17.54 6.59
N GLN A 203 12.13 -18.77 7.10
CA GLN A 203 12.74 -19.93 6.43
C GLN A 203 11.59 -20.74 5.80
N PHE A 204 11.57 -20.84 4.47
CA PHE A 204 10.70 -21.75 3.72
C PHE A 204 11.41 -23.06 3.40
#